data_0dbeb89da22ad625b6fb107826b843e0
#
_entry.id   0dbeb89da22ad625b6fb107826b843e0
#
_cell.length_a   1.000
_cell.length_b   1.000
_cell.length_c   1.000
_cell.angle_alpha   90.00
_cell.angle_beta   90.00
_cell.angle_gamma   90.00
#
_symmetry.space_group_name_H-M   'P 1'
#
loop_
_entity.id
_entity.type
_entity.pdbx_description
1 polymer ?
#
loop_
_entity_poly.entity_id
_entity_poly.type
_entity_poly.pdbx_seq_one_letter_code
_entity_poly.pdbx_strand_id
1 'polypeptide(L)'
;DAIEDKAERAAEARTTEILEAHHEEEDEMARRHSYKFGGYIKADALFSNFGDGSVAPDNAGRDFYLPASIPVGMDGDSYLDFHAKESRVNFASSHILEDDVRLGTFVEIDFLMSDTGDERISNSFQPRLRHAFLTYNEWLFGQTWMTFFNVAALPESLDFIGPSESTIFGRQVQVRYSRGPWQFSLENPETTLTPYGGGDRIAGFQVEGQDQA
;
A
#
# COMPACT_ATOMS: atom_id res chain seq x y z
N ASP A 1 56.75 4.25 -36.55
CA ASP A 1 55.70 5.02 -37.29
C ASP A 1 54.52 4.13 -37.76
N ALA A 2 54.63 3.38 -38.88
CA ALA A 2 53.46 2.60 -39.40
C ALA A 2 53.05 1.40 -38.54
N ILE A 3 53.98 0.82 -37.76
CA ILE A 3 53.72 -0.30 -36.84
C ILE A 3 53.10 0.24 -35.56
N GLU A 4 53.58 1.36 -35.07
CA GLU A 4 53.02 2.05 -33.89
C GLU A 4 51.59 2.53 -34.13
N ASP A 5 51.32 3.20 -35.28
CA ASP A 5 50.01 3.64 -35.68
C ASP A 5 48.99 2.48 -35.83
N LYS A 6 49.46 1.33 -36.33
CA LYS A 6 48.65 0.10 -36.40
C LYS A 6 48.36 -0.52 -35.02
N ALA A 7 49.33 -0.48 -34.14
CA ALA A 7 49.15 -0.99 -32.77
C ALA A 7 48.20 -0.10 -31.94
N GLU A 8 48.32 1.22 -32.09
CA GLU A 8 47.45 2.20 -31.45
C GLU A 8 45.98 2.08 -31.90
N ARG A 9 45.74 1.99 -33.21
CA ARG A 9 44.38 1.73 -33.75
C ARG A 9 43.81 0.39 -33.33
N ALA A 10 44.64 -0.66 -33.19
CA ALA A 10 44.18 -1.94 -32.71
C ALA A 10 43.85 -1.92 -31.19
N ALA A 11 44.57 -1.10 -30.41
CA ALA A 11 44.26 -0.89 -29.00
C ALA A 11 42.97 -0.06 -28.83
N GLU A 12 42.80 0.99 -29.60
CA GLU A 12 41.57 1.79 -29.62
C GLU A 12 40.36 0.95 -30.02
N ALA A 13 40.45 0.15 -31.06
CA ALA A 13 39.37 -0.73 -31.51
C ALA A 13 38.96 -1.74 -30.44
N ARG A 14 39.96 -2.35 -29.73
CA ARG A 14 39.68 -3.24 -28.63
C ARG A 14 39.02 -2.54 -27.44
N THR A 15 39.46 -1.32 -27.13
CA THR A 15 38.87 -0.54 -26.04
C THR A 15 37.42 -0.20 -26.37
N THR A 16 37.12 0.18 -27.60
CA THR A 16 35.76 0.46 -28.05
C THR A 16 34.89 -0.78 -27.97
N GLU A 17 35.39 -1.92 -28.47
CA GLU A 17 34.67 -3.21 -28.40
C GLU A 17 34.34 -3.64 -26.95
N ILE A 18 35.28 -3.45 -26.01
CA ILE A 18 35.06 -3.74 -24.58
C ILE A 18 34.03 -2.80 -24.00
N LEU A 19 34.08 -1.50 -24.33
CA LEU A 19 33.10 -0.51 -23.85
C LEU A 19 31.70 -0.79 -24.41
N GLU A 20 31.58 -1.12 -25.68
CA GLU A 20 30.30 -1.49 -26.30
C GLU A 20 29.71 -2.75 -25.65
N ALA A 21 30.50 -3.80 -25.45
CA ALA A 21 30.08 -5.02 -24.77
C ALA A 21 29.63 -4.75 -23.32
N HIS A 22 30.35 -3.90 -22.61
CA HIS A 22 29.97 -3.51 -21.24
C HIS A 22 28.66 -2.73 -21.20
N HIS A 23 28.44 -1.82 -22.13
CA HIS A 23 27.16 -1.11 -22.25
C HIS A 23 26.00 -2.03 -22.61
N GLU A 24 26.22 -3.00 -23.50
CA GLU A 24 25.19 -3.99 -23.82
C GLU A 24 24.81 -4.85 -22.60
N GLU A 25 25.79 -5.28 -21.80
CA GLU A 25 25.54 -6.02 -20.55
C GLU A 25 24.79 -5.17 -19.51
N GLU A 26 25.17 -3.90 -19.34
CA GLU A 26 24.47 -2.97 -18.44
C GLU A 26 23.01 -2.72 -18.89
N ASP A 27 22.80 -2.53 -20.17
CA ASP A 27 21.48 -2.34 -20.76
C ASP A 27 20.60 -3.60 -20.65
N GLU A 28 21.18 -4.78 -20.81
CA GLU A 28 20.46 -6.04 -20.59
C GLU A 28 20.11 -6.22 -19.12
N MET A 29 21.04 -5.95 -18.22
CA MET A 29 20.81 -6.01 -16.78
C MET A 29 19.73 -5.02 -16.35
N ALA A 30 19.75 -3.79 -16.87
CA ALA A 30 18.74 -2.78 -16.58
C ALA A 30 17.35 -3.16 -17.13
N ARG A 31 17.28 -3.88 -18.24
CA ARG A 31 16.03 -4.44 -18.78
C ARG A 31 15.48 -5.58 -17.92
N ARG A 32 16.35 -6.38 -17.33
CA ARG A 32 15.96 -7.53 -16.49
C ARG A 32 15.66 -7.17 -15.05
N HIS A 33 16.24 -6.07 -14.53
CA HIS A 33 16.12 -5.66 -13.14
C HIS A 33 15.70 -4.21 -13.05
N SER A 34 14.61 -3.95 -12.36
CA SER A 34 14.14 -2.59 -12.13
C SER A 34 13.78 -2.33 -10.67
N TYR A 35 14.06 -1.11 -10.23
CA TYR A 35 13.73 -0.62 -8.89
C TYR A 35 13.02 0.71 -9.04
N LYS A 36 11.94 0.89 -8.29
CA LYS A 36 11.15 2.12 -8.31
C LYS A 36 10.85 2.58 -6.89
N PHE A 37 11.12 3.85 -6.63
CA PHE A 37 10.60 4.56 -5.48
C PHE A 37 9.45 5.43 -5.95
N GLY A 38 8.38 5.45 -5.16
CA GLY A 38 7.18 6.20 -5.48
C GLY A 38 6.45 6.65 -4.24
N GLY A 39 5.31 7.26 -4.47
CA GLY A 39 4.46 7.77 -3.41
C GLY A 39 3.91 9.15 -3.76
N TYR A 40 3.32 9.78 -2.78
CA TYR A 40 2.82 11.14 -2.87
C TYR A 40 2.81 11.82 -1.49
N ILE A 41 2.79 13.13 -1.51
CA ILE A 41 2.52 13.96 -0.34
C ILE A 41 1.11 14.47 -0.48
N LYS A 42 0.29 14.26 0.57
CA LYS A 42 -1.09 14.74 0.63
C LYS A 42 -1.28 15.54 1.92
N ALA A 43 -1.81 16.73 1.80
CA ALA A 43 -2.25 17.55 2.91
C ALA A 43 -3.77 17.68 2.85
N ASP A 44 -4.44 17.36 3.93
CA ASP A 44 -5.89 17.37 4.07
C ASP A 44 -6.35 18.49 4.99
N ALA A 45 -7.47 19.10 4.64
CA ALA A 45 -8.25 19.98 5.47
C ALA A 45 -9.68 19.42 5.54
N LEU A 46 -10.08 18.99 6.73
CA LEU A 46 -11.37 18.33 6.97
C LEU A 46 -12.24 19.17 7.89
N PHE A 47 -13.44 19.50 7.42
CA PHE A 47 -14.47 20.09 8.26
C PHE A 47 -15.55 19.04 8.52
N SER A 48 -15.73 18.70 9.80
CA SER A 48 -16.75 17.75 10.25
C SER A 48 -17.76 18.44 11.15
N ASN A 49 -19.05 18.17 10.91
CA ASN A 49 -20.14 18.66 11.75
C ASN A 49 -21.01 17.46 12.12
N PHE A 50 -21.03 17.14 13.40
CA PHE A 50 -21.85 16.07 13.94
C PHE A 50 -23.08 16.68 14.63
N GLY A 51 -24.29 16.23 14.25
CA GLY A 51 -25.54 16.68 14.87
C GLY A 51 -25.68 16.23 16.31
N ASP A 52 -25.11 15.07 16.62
CA ASP A 52 -25.10 14.48 17.96
C ASP A 52 -23.69 14.03 18.34
N GLY A 53 -23.27 14.37 19.56
CA GLY A 53 -22.05 13.86 20.17
C GLY A 53 -20.75 14.49 19.66
N SER A 54 -19.66 14.04 20.23
CA SER A 54 -18.32 14.52 19.92
C SER A 54 -17.37 13.37 19.59
N VAL A 55 -16.39 13.66 18.73
CA VAL A 55 -15.32 12.72 18.36
C VAL A 55 -14.01 13.22 18.97
N ALA A 56 -13.37 12.37 19.76
CA ALA A 56 -12.11 12.71 20.42
C ALA A 56 -11.02 13.09 19.40
N PRO A 57 -10.08 13.99 19.75
CA PRO A 57 -8.85 14.15 18.99
C PRO A 57 -8.18 12.79 18.78
N ASP A 58 -7.46 12.62 17.69
CA ASP A 58 -6.74 11.41 17.29
C ASP A 58 -7.62 10.17 17.00
N ASN A 59 -8.93 10.35 16.97
CA ASN A 59 -9.84 9.29 16.54
C ASN A 59 -9.90 9.24 15.00
N ALA A 60 -9.88 8.03 14.44
CA ALA A 60 -9.97 7.82 13.00
C ALA A 60 -11.20 8.48 12.33
N GLY A 61 -12.28 8.67 13.09
CA GLY A 61 -13.48 9.37 12.63
C GLY A 61 -13.27 10.87 12.36
N ARG A 62 -12.13 11.43 12.75
CA ARG A 62 -11.70 12.80 12.38
C ARG A 62 -10.78 12.84 11.16
N ASP A 63 -10.20 11.70 10.79
CA ASP A 63 -9.31 11.61 9.63
C ASP A 63 -10.07 11.29 8.33
N PHE A 64 -11.19 10.56 8.43
CA PHE A 64 -12.03 10.18 7.29
C PHE A 64 -13.42 9.73 7.77
N TYR A 65 -14.37 9.69 6.84
CA TYR A 65 -15.73 9.28 7.15
C TYR A 65 -15.80 7.78 7.48
N LEU A 66 -16.14 7.48 8.73
CA LEU A 66 -16.31 6.11 9.20
C LEU A 66 -17.68 5.98 9.89
N PRO A 67 -18.68 5.32 9.26
CA PRO A 67 -20.04 5.28 9.78
C PRO A 67 -20.14 4.74 11.21
N ALA A 68 -19.30 3.76 11.57
CA ALA A 68 -19.28 3.18 12.91
C ALA A 68 -18.75 4.12 13.99
N SER A 69 -18.08 5.22 13.61
CA SER A 69 -17.53 6.23 14.54
C SER A 69 -18.40 7.47 14.68
N ILE A 70 -19.53 7.55 13.99
CA ILE A 70 -20.46 8.66 14.10
C ILE A 70 -21.06 8.67 15.52
N PRO A 71 -20.86 9.73 16.32
CA PRO A 71 -21.36 9.79 17.68
C PRO A 71 -22.88 10.01 17.68
N VAL A 72 -23.55 9.47 18.71
CA VAL A 72 -24.99 9.63 18.93
C VAL A 72 -25.31 9.90 20.39
N GLY A 73 -26.37 10.67 20.65
CA GLY A 73 -26.95 10.80 21.98
C GLY A 73 -26.30 11.84 22.90
N MET A 74 -25.62 12.82 22.36
CA MET A 74 -25.08 13.99 23.10
C MET A 74 -25.21 15.26 22.24
N ASP A 75 -24.87 16.43 22.82
CA ASP A 75 -24.83 17.68 22.05
C ASP A 75 -23.81 17.57 20.91
N GLY A 76 -24.19 18.07 19.75
CA GLY A 76 -23.36 18.03 18.55
C GLY A 76 -22.12 18.92 18.64
N ASP A 77 -21.12 18.62 17.83
CA ASP A 77 -19.88 19.39 17.78
C ASP A 77 -19.33 19.49 16.36
N SER A 78 -18.45 20.47 16.13
CA SER A 78 -17.83 20.72 14.83
C SER A 78 -16.32 20.82 14.96
N TYR A 79 -15.62 20.27 13.98
CA TYR A 79 -14.17 20.21 13.96
C TYR A 79 -13.61 20.71 12.63
N LEU A 80 -12.43 21.31 12.70
CA LEU A 80 -11.60 21.62 11.56
C LEU A 80 -10.22 21.02 11.82
N ASP A 81 -9.89 20.00 11.05
CA ASP A 81 -8.65 19.25 11.18
C ASP A 81 -7.75 19.45 9.96
N PHE A 82 -6.45 19.52 10.19
CA PHE A 82 -5.43 19.61 9.16
C PHE A 82 -4.37 18.55 9.41
N HIS A 83 -4.08 17.73 8.42
CA HIS A 83 -3.02 16.74 8.54
C HIS A 83 -2.42 16.34 7.20
N ALA A 84 -1.28 15.64 7.24
CA ALA A 84 -0.61 15.06 6.09
C ALA A 84 -0.46 13.53 6.23
N LYS A 85 -1.29 12.90 7.06
CA LYS A 85 -1.19 11.46 7.42
C LYS A 85 -1.39 10.52 6.23
N GLU A 86 -2.10 10.94 5.18
CA GLU A 86 -2.31 10.13 3.98
C GLU A 86 -1.13 10.11 3.02
N SER A 87 -0.07 10.88 3.30
CA SER A 87 1.15 10.82 2.51
C SER A 87 1.71 9.40 2.50
N ARG A 88 2.17 8.95 1.33
CA ARG A 88 2.64 7.58 1.12
C ARG A 88 4.03 7.54 0.56
N VAL A 89 4.76 6.50 0.94
CA VAL A 89 6.03 6.12 0.35
C VAL A 89 5.96 4.66 -0.02
N ASN A 90 6.41 4.33 -1.22
CA ASN A 90 6.49 2.95 -1.66
C ASN A 90 7.81 2.64 -2.37
N PHE A 91 8.14 1.37 -2.36
CA PHE A 91 9.24 0.78 -3.09
C PHE A 91 8.74 -0.46 -3.84
N ALA A 92 9.14 -0.56 -5.09
CA ALA A 92 8.86 -1.71 -5.92
C ALA A 92 10.14 -2.22 -6.58
N SER A 93 10.28 -3.52 -6.70
CA SER A 93 11.29 -4.13 -7.56
C SER A 93 10.67 -5.15 -8.51
N SER A 94 11.30 -5.32 -9.66
CA SER A 94 10.91 -6.34 -10.64
C SER A 94 12.16 -6.92 -11.27
N HIS A 95 12.21 -8.25 -11.32
CA HIS A 95 13.34 -9.02 -11.82
C HIS A 95 12.84 -10.09 -12.77
N ILE A 96 13.51 -10.22 -13.92
CA ILE A 96 13.34 -11.35 -14.82
C ILE A 96 14.59 -12.21 -14.64
N LEU A 97 14.41 -13.36 -14.02
CA LEU A 97 15.47 -14.34 -13.79
C LEU A 97 15.68 -15.22 -15.03
N GLU A 98 16.50 -16.25 -14.90
CA GLU A 98 16.64 -17.28 -15.93
C GLU A 98 15.29 -17.99 -16.16
N ASP A 99 15.10 -18.56 -17.34
CA ASP A 99 13.84 -19.22 -17.75
C ASP A 99 12.60 -18.32 -17.70
N ASP A 100 12.76 -17.00 -17.88
CA ASP A 100 11.70 -16.00 -17.85
C ASP A 100 10.90 -15.96 -16.54
N VAL A 101 11.47 -16.45 -15.45
CA VAL A 101 10.86 -16.36 -14.13
C VAL A 101 10.80 -14.92 -13.67
N ARG A 102 9.59 -14.47 -13.30
CA ARG A 102 9.34 -13.11 -12.84
C ARG A 102 9.25 -13.07 -11.32
N LEU A 103 10.11 -12.27 -10.73
CA LEU A 103 10.12 -11.99 -9.29
C LEU A 103 9.86 -10.50 -9.09
N GLY A 104 8.92 -10.16 -8.21
CA GLY A 104 8.61 -8.79 -7.86
C GLY A 104 8.47 -8.59 -6.37
N THR A 105 8.73 -7.38 -5.89
CA THR A 105 8.42 -6.98 -4.52
C THR A 105 7.71 -5.64 -4.51
N PHE A 106 6.86 -5.44 -3.51
CA PHE A 106 6.22 -4.15 -3.26
C PHE A 106 6.05 -3.92 -1.77
N VAL A 107 6.48 -2.74 -1.31
CA VAL A 107 6.29 -2.29 0.06
C VAL A 107 5.71 -0.88 0.02
N GLU A 108 4.66 -0.62 0.80
CA GLU A 108 4.04 0.70 0.94
C GLU A 108 3.70 1.00 2.39
N ILE A 109 3.97 2.22 2.81
CA ILE A 109 3.61 2.77 4.12
C ILE A 109 2.83 4.07 3.98
N ASP A 110 1.97 4.37 4.95
CA ASP A 110 1.37 5.67 5.23
C ASP A 110 1.44 6.00 6.73
N PHE A 111 0.77 7.04 7.19
CA PHE A 111 0.77 7.50 8.59
C PHE A 111 -0.63 7.61 9.18
N LEU A 112 -1.65 7.11 8.49
CA LEU A 112 -3.03 7.08 9.00
C LEU A 112 -3.20 6.10 10.15
N MET A 113 -4.22 6.34 10.99
CA MET A 113 -4.59 5.46 12.10
C MET A 113 -3.41 5.14 13.04
N SER A 114 -2.54 6.10 13.23
CA SER A 114 -1.41 6.01 14.15
C SER A 114 -1.90 6.40 15.55
N ASP A 115 -1.84 5.48 16.51
CA ASP A 115 -2.21 5.72 17.91
C ASP A 115 -1.20 6.60 18.67
N THR A 116 -0.08 6.90 18.04
CA THR A 116 0.98 7.71 18.63
C THR A 116 1.28 8.91 17.75
N GLY A 117 0.82 10.03 18.17
CA GLY A 117 1.08 11.30 17.53
C GLY A 117 0.07 12.31 18.05
N ASP A 118 0.53 13.46 18.47
CA ASP A 118 -0.31 14.51 19.01
C ASP A 118 0.11 15.83 18.33
N GLU A 119 -0.83 16.48 17.68
CA GLU A 119 -0.62 17.78 17.03
C GLU A 119 -0.08 18.84 17.99
N ARG A 120 -0.45 18.75 19.26
CA ARG A 120 -0.01 19.70 20.30
C ARG A 120 1.44 19.50 20.72
N ILE A 121 1.99 18.30 20.54
CA ILE A 121 3.35 17.96 21.01
C ILE A 121 4.36 18.10 19.89
N SER A 122 4.20 17.32 18.83
CA SER A 122 5.21 17.27 17.76
C SER A 122 4.64 17.05 16.37
N ASN A 123 3.35 16.82 16.26
CA ASN A 123 2.68 16.44 15.00
C ASN A 123 3.37 15.26 14.28
N SER A 124 3.86 14.30 15.07
CA SER A 124 4.60 13.13 14.61
C SER A 124 3.71 11.90 14.64
N PHE A 125 3.65 11.20 13.53
CA PHE A 125 2.84 9.99 13.38
C PHE A 125 3.72 8.80 13.02
N GLN A 126 3.34 7.61 13.48
CA GLN A 126 4.05 6.37 13.17
C GLN A 126 3.71 5.87 11.77
N PRO A 127 4.69 5.30 11.05
CA PRO A 127 4.43 4.65 9.78
C PRO A 127 3.58 3.40 9.97
N ARG A 128 2.55 3.25 9.13
CA ARG A 128 1.69 2.08 9.06
C ARG A 128 2.00 1.28 7.81
N LEU A 129 2.29 -0.01 7.98
CA LEU A 129 2.51 -0.91 6.85
C LEU A 129 1.18 -1.17 6.13
N ARG A 130 1.12 -0.79 4.87
CA ARG A 130 -0.05 -1.02 3.99
C ARG A 130 0.11 -2.30 3.19
N HIS A 131 1.19 -2.36 2.46
CA HIS A 131 1.53 -3.47 1.58
C HIS A 131 2.95 -3.92 1.85
N ALA A 132 3.16 -5.22 1.88
CA ALA A 132 4.47 -5.85 1.92
C ALA A 132 4.33 -7.26 1.34
N PHE A 133 4.64 -7.41 0.07
CA PHE A 133 4.50 -8.70 -0.60
C PHE A 133 5.57 -8.90 -1.67
N LEU A 134 5.79 -10.17 -1.99
CA LEU A 134 6.55 -10.58 -3.16
C LEU A 134 5.65 -11.34 -4.14
N THR A 135 5.99 -11.27 -5.41
CA THR A 135 5.37 -12.06 -6.47
C THR A 135 6.40 -12.98 -7.10
N TYR A 136 6.00 -14.19 -7.44
CA TYR A 136 6.78 -15.17 -8.16
C TYR A 136 5.88 -15.79 -9.24
N ASN A 137 6.06 -15.39 -10.48
CA ASN A 137 5.16 -15.68 -11.59
C ASN A 137 3.70 -15.38 -11.23
N GLU A 138 2.84 -16.37 -11.18
CA GLU A 138 1.41 -16.27 -10.84
C GLU A 138 1.13 -16.22 -9.33
N TRP A 139 2.16 -16.39 -8.51
CA TRP A 139 2.03 -16.43 -7.06
C TRP A 139 2.31 -15.08 -6.40
N LEU A 140 1.59 -14.82 -5.32
CA LEU A 140 1.82 -13.69 -4.41
C LEU A 140 1.91 -14.20 -2.98
N PHE A 141 2.86 -13.66 -2.22
CA PHE A 141 3.12 -14.00 -0.81
C PHE A 141 3.30 -12.70 -0.03
N GLY A 142 2.51 -12.51 1.03
CA GLY A 142 2.62 -11.37 1.92
C GLY A 142 1.34 -10.59 2.08
N GLN A 143 1.44 -9.39 2.64
CA GLN A 143 0.30 -8.54 2.98
C GLN A 143 -0.09 -7.64 1.81
N THR A 144 -1.33 -7.77 1.36
CA THR A 144 -1.96 -6.86 0.39
C THR A 144 -3.48 -6.92 0.50
N TRP A 145 -4.18 -6.25 -0.43
CA TRP A 145 -5.64 -6.30 -0.49
C TRP A 145 -6.15 -7.74 -0.52
N MET A 146 -7.17 -7.99 0.27
CA MET A 146 -7.89 -9.27 0.26
C MET A 146 -8.42 -9.58 -1.15
N THR A 147 -8.56 -10.86 -1.48
CA THR A 147 -8.91 -11.31 -2.83
C THR A 147 -10.32 -10.85 -3.28
N PHE A 148 -11.26 -10.72 -2.35
CA PHE A 148 -12.62 -10.25 -2.65
C PHE A 148 -12.75 -8.72 -2.76
N PHE A 149 -11.65 -7.98 -2.66
CA PHE A 149 -11.66 -6.53 -2.78
C PHE A 149 -11.10 -6.08 -4.13
N ASN A 150 -11.96 -5.56 -5.00
CA ASN A 150 -11.55 -5.02 -6.28
C ASN A 150 -11.26 -3.52 -6.17
N VAL A 151 -10.02 -3.17 -5.90
CA VAL A 151 -9.56 -1.78 -5.77
C VAL A 151 -9.77 -0.97 -7.06
N ALA A 152 -9.69 -1.62 -8.22
CA ALA A 152 -9.86 -0.96 -9.52
C ALA A 152 -11.31 -0.49 -9.78
N ALA A 153 -12.26 -1.00 -9.02
CA ALA A 153 -13.67 -0.60 -9.11
C ALA A 153 -14.02 0.55 -8.14
N LEU A 154 -13.10 0.97 -7.28
CA LEU A 154 -13.34 2.10 -6.38
C LEU A 154 -13.37 3.41 -7.16
N PRO A 155 -14.35 4.30 -6.87
CA PRO A 155 -14.33 5.64 -7.41
C PRO A 155 -13.19 6.44 -6.79
N GLU A 156 -12.68 7.39 -7.52
CA GLU A 156 -11.78 8.40 -6.96
C GLU A 156 -12.59 9.37 -6.08
N SER A 157 -12.17 9.54 -4.83
CA SER A 157 -12.82 10.42 -3.87
C SER A 157 -11.78 11.16 -3.04
N LEU A 158 -12.17 12.32 -2.48
CA LEU A 158 -11.32 13.09 -1.58
C LEU A 158 -11.20 12.43 -0.20
N ASP A 159 -12.27 11.79 0.25
CA ASP A 159 -12.25 11.01 1.49
C ASP A 159 -11.48 9.70 1.30
N PHE A 160 -10.67 9.33 2.29
CA PHE A 160 -9.81 8.14 2.24
C PHE A 160 -10.59 6.83 2.01
N ILE A 161 -11.73 6.70 2.67
CA ILE A 161 -12.59 5.50 2.54
C ILE A 161 -13.38 5.54 1.24
N GLY A 162 -13.78 6.73 0.78
CA GLY A 162 -14.66 6.87 -0.35
C GLY A 162 -16.06 6.38 -0.04
N PRO A 163 -16.67 5.54 -0.87
CA PRO A 163 -17.97 4.96 -0.58
C PRO A 163 -17.83 3.96 0.57
N SER A 164 -18.24 4.37 1.75
CA SER A 164 -18.16 3.55 2.97
C SER A 164 -19.15 2.38 2.98
N GLU A 165 -20.24 2.50 2.24
CA GLU A 165 -21.29 1.49 2.18
C GLU A 165 -20.89 0.35 1.25
N SER A 166 -21.04 -0.88 1.75
CA SER A 166 -20.74 -2.13 1.01
C SER A 166 -19.27 -2.26 0.56
N THR A 167 -18.37 -1.48 1.12
CA THR A 167 -16.95 -1.58 0.81
C THR A 167 -16.26 -2.51 1.79
N ILE A 168 -15.77 -3.63 1.28
CA ILE A 168 -14.90 -4.54 2.04
C ILE A 168 -13.48 -4.00 1.94
N PHE A 169 -13.07 -3.22 2.93
CA PHE A 169 -11.78 -2.54 2.94
C PHE A 169 -10.81 -3.26 3.88
N GLY A 170 -10.10 -4.24 3.35
CA GLY A 170 -9.17 -5.04 4.15
C GLY A 170 -7.88 -5.40 3.43
N ARG A 171 -6.81 -5.49 4.19
CA ARG A 171 -5.52 -6.04 3.78
C ARG A 171 -5.16 -7.17 4.71
N GLN A 172 -4.76 -8.29 4.14
CA GLN A 172 -4.39 -9.48 4.92
C GLN A 172 -3.09 -10.08 4.39
N VAL A 173 -2.38 -10.76 5.29
CA VAL A 173 -1.27 -11.63 4.91
C VAL A 173 -1.86 -12.84 4.19
N GLN A 174 -1.32 -13.17 3.04
CA GLN A 174 -1.90 -14.19 2.18
C GLN A 174 -0.88 -14.87 1.29
N VAL A 175 -1.25 -16.06 0.83
CA VAL A 175 -0.68 -16.71 -0.34
C VAL A 175 -1.77 -16.74 -1.40
N ARG A 176 -1.52 -16.14 -2.56
CA ARG A 176 -2.50 -16.08 -3.66
C ARG A 176 -1.91 -16.59 -4.96
N TYR A 177 -2.66 -17.40 -5.66
CA TYR A 177 -2.38 -17.83 -7.03
C TYR A 177 -3.38 -17.18 -7.98
N SER A 178 -2.90 -16.56 -9.05
CA SER A 178 -3.74 -15.86 -10.04
C SER A 178 -3.43 -16.37 -11.44
N ARG A 179 -4.44 -16.83 -12.17
CA ARG A 179 -4.29 -17.26 -13.56
C ARG A 179 -5.54 -16.92 -14.39
N GLY A 180 -5.37 -16.03 -15.35
CA GLY A 180 -6.48 -15.50 -16.13
C GLY A 180 -7.52 -14.83 -15.21
N PRO A 181 -8.83 -15.19 -15.30
CA PRO A 181 -9.84 -14.58 -14.43
C PRO A 181 -9.93 -15.23 -13.03
N TRP A 182 -9.15 -16.27 -12.77
CA TRP A 182 -9.24 -17.04 -11.54
C TRP A 182 -8.20 -16.61 -10.52
N GLN A 183 -8.65 -16.43 -9.27
CA GLN A 183 -7.78 -16.17 -8.12
C GLN A 183 -8.17 -17.14 -6.99
N PHE A 184 -7.15 -17.72 -6.38
CA PHE A 184 -7.27 -18.59 -5.22
C PHE A 184 -6.32 -18.09 -4.14
N SER A 185 -6.82 -17.91 -2.92
CA SER A 185 -6.00 -17.43 -1.81
C SER A 185 -6.24 -18.20 -0.53
N LEU A 186 -5.19 -18.27 0.27
CA LEU A 186 -5.25 -18.56 1.69
C LEU A 186 -4.87 -17.26 2.40
N GLU A 187 -5.77 -16.73 3.18
CA GLU A 187 -5.64 -15.44 3.87
C GLU A 187 -5.71 -15.66 5.38
N ASN A 188 -5.05 -14.78 6.14
CA ASN A 188 -5.17 -14.80 7.60
C ASN A 188 -6.63 -14.47 7.96
N PRO A 189 -7.36 -15.36 8.67
CA PRO A 189 -8.79 -15.19 8.90
C PRO A 189 -9.05 -14.13 9.97
N GLU A 190 -9.36 -12.92 9.55
CA GLU A 190 -9.91 -11.89 10.42
C GLU A 190 -11.30 -11.53 9.93
N THR A 191 -12.32 -11.84 10.72
CA THR A 191 -13.70 -11.60 10.35
C THR A 191 -14.38 -10.71 11.37
N THR A 192 -14.97 -9.63 10.90
CA THR A 192 -15.87 -8.78 11.70
C THR A 192 -17.31 -9.08 11.32
N LEU A 193 -18.11 -9.49 12.29
CA LEU A 193 -19.54 -9.71 12.11
C LEU A 193 -20.32 -8.57 12.75
N THR A 194 -21.22 -7.95 11.99
CA THR A 194 -22.20 -7.00 12.53
C THR A 194 -23.51 -7.72 12.72
N PRO A 195 -24.02 -7.88 13.96
CA PRO A 195 -25.30 -8.55 14.19
C PRO A 195 -26.46 -7.81 13.54
N TYR A 196 -27.42 -8.55 13.03
CA TYR A 196 -28.65 -7.98 12.51
C TYR A 196 -29.39 -7.19 13.59
N GLY A 197 -29.83 -5.98 13.29
CA GLY A 197 -30.52 -5.10 14.24
C GLY A 197 -29.58 -4.31 15.14
N GLY A 198 -28.29 -4.30 14.85
CA GLY A 198 -27.24 -3.70 15.64
C GLY A 198 -27.24 -2.19 15.71
N GLY A 199 -28.25 -1.60 16.36
CA GLY A 199 -28.14 -0.27 16.92
C GLY A 199 -27.33 -0.22 18.21
N ASP A 200 -27.17 -1.35 18.87
CA ASP A 200 -26.30 -1.44 20.02
C ASP A 200 -24.88 -1.74 19.55
N ARG A 201 -23.94 -0.93 19.99
CA ARG A 201 -22.52 -1.14 19.84
C ARG A 201 -22.12 -2.48 20.45
N ILE A 202 -22.33 -3.54 19.76
CA ILE A 202 -21.46 -4.66 19.94
C ILE A 202 -20.21 -4.23 19.18
N ALA A 203 -19.27 -3.66 19.92
CA ALA A 203 -17.90 -3.50 19.48
C ALA A 203 -17.58 -4.75 18.69
N GLY A 204 -17.15 -4.60 17.44
CA GLY A 204 -17.06 -5.64 16.47
C GLY A 204 -16.83 -6.98 17.14
N PHE A 205 -17.74 -7.91 16.92
CA PHE A 205 -17.53 -9.26 17.36
C PHE A 205 -16.34 -9.74 16.54
N GLN A 206 -15.14 -9.54 17.07
CA GLN A 206 -14.02 -10.32 16.62
C GLN A 206 -14.36 -11.76 16.98
N VAL A 207 -14.86 -12.49 16.02
CA VAL A 207 -14.72 -13.93 16.09
C VAL A 207 -13.23 -14.14 15.88
N GLU A 208 -12.50 -14.28 16.95
CA GLU A 208 -11.14 -14.79 16.91
C GLU A 208 -11.25 -16.22 16.37
N GLY A 209 -11.33 -16.32 15.05
CA GLY A 209 -11.34 -17.61 14.38
C GLY A 209 -9.99 -18.32 14.47
N GLN A 210 -8.99 -17.63 15.00
CA GLN A 210 -7.68 -18.19 15.21
C GLN A 210 -7.65 -19.29 16.27
N ASP A 211 -8.51 -19.19 17.24
CA ASP A 211 -8.59 -20.19 18.31
C ASP A 211 -9.37 -21.44 17.89
N GLN A 212 -9.85 -21.46 16.64
CA GLN A 212 -10.71 -22.51 16.12
C GLN A 212 -10.06 -23.33 15.01
N ALA A 213 -8.83 -23.01 14.63
CA ALA A 213 -8.11 -23.74 13.58
C ALA A 213 -7.15 -24.77 14.13
#